data_62b4c66b138f55ac38432bd7e8c4233f
#
_entry.id   62b4c66b138f55ac38432bd7e8c4233f
#
_cell.length_a   1.000
_cell.length_b   1.000
_cell.length_c   1.000
_cell.angle_alpha   90.00
_cell.angle_beta   90.00
_cell.angle_gamma   90.00
#
_symmetry.space_group_name_H-M   'P 1'
#
loop_
_entity.id
_entity.type
_entity.pdbx_description
1 polymer ?
#
loop_
_entity_poly.entity_id
_entity_poly.type
_entity_poly.pdbx_seq_one_letter_code
_entity_poly.pdbx_strand_id
1 'polypeptide(L)'
;MSLEDDTNETAQEALDNLVAGVMRFREDVYPEQRELFKKLAHEQKPRAMFITCADSRILPELITQSSPGDLFVTRNVGNIVPPYGVMNGGVSTAIEFAVMALGVHHIIVCGHSDCGAMKAVLNPASLEGMPTVKGWLRHAEVARTVVEQNCGCADHNTLGVLTEENVLAQLDHLRTHPSVAARLASGQLFIHGWVYNIGTSEIRAYDAACGEFRLIGDGPLPMATPKSRYV
;
A
#
# COMPACT_ATOMS: atom_id res chain seq x y z
N MET A 1 -6.97 -4.43 -24.59
CA MET A 1 -6.01 -5.54 -24.59
C MET A 1 -6.64 -6.62 -23.72
N SER A 2 -7.10 -7.73 -24.31
CA SER A 2 -7.81 -8.80 -23.59
C SER A 2 -6.82 -9.58 -22.72
N LEU A 3 -7.24 -9.98 -21.53
CA LEU A 3 -6.49 -10.86 -20.63
C LEU A 3 -6.59 -12.34 -21.07
N GLU A 4 -7.14 -12.61 -22.23
CA GLU A 4 -7.25 -13.95 -22.81
C GLU A 4 -5.97 -14.19 -23.61
N ASP A 5 -5.19 -15.20 -23.25
CA ASP A 5 -4.09 -15.86 -23.96
C ASP A 5 -2.64 -15.79 -23.46
N ASP A 6 -2.36 -15.25 -22.27
CA ASP A 6 -0.96 -15.26 -21.77
C ASP A 6 -0.52 -16.57 -21.06
N THR A 7 -1.32 -17.63 -21.11
CA THR A 7 -0.97 -18.90 -20.42
C THR A 7 0.10 -19.75 -21.13
N ASN A 8 0.57 -19.33 -22.32
CA ASN A 8 1.57 -20.04 -23.10
C ASN A 8 2.79 -19.19 -23.49
N GLU A 9 2.93 -17.97 -22.91
CA GLU A 9 4.09 -17.12 -23.16
C GLU A 9 5.37 -17.79 -22.65
N THR A 10 6.38 -17.91 -23.49
CA THR A 10 7.69 -18.42 -23.08
C THR A 10 8.45 -17.37 -22.25
N ALA A 11 9.40 -17.81 -21.44
CA ALA A 11 10.24 -16.89 -20.67
C ALA A 11 11.00 -15.87 -21.56
N GLN A 12 11.34 -16.25 -22.78
CA GLN A 12 12.00 -15.35 -23.75
C GLN A 12 11.00 -14.31 -24.28
N GLU A 13 9.80 -14.71 -24.68
CA GLU A 13 8.75 -13.79 -25.15
C GLU A 13 8.36 -12.77 -24.08
N ALA A 14 8.23 -13.19 -22.80
CA ALA A 14 7.99 -12.30 -21.69
C ALA A 14 9.08 -11.22 -21.56
N LEU A 15 10.36 -11.60 -21.67
CA LEU A 15 11.47 -10.66 -21.65
C LEU A 15 11.44 -9.71 -22.85
N ASP A 16 11.21 -10.24 -24.05
CA ASP A 16 11.15 -9.46 -25.30
C ASP A 16 10.03 -8.40 -25.22
N ASN A 17 8.87 -8.76 -24.66
CA ASN A 17 7.75 -7.84 -24.42
C ASN A 17 8.13 -6.71 -23.45
N LEU A 18 8.87 -7.00 -22.38
CA LEU A 18 9.38 -5.98 -21.47
C LEU A 18 10.39 -5.04 -22.15
N VAL A 19 11.31 -5.60 -22.94
CA VAL A 19 12.30 -4.81 -23.71
C VAL A 19 11.59 -3.90 -24.71
N ALA A 20 10.60 -4.42 -25.45
CA ALA A 20 9.79 -3.62 -26.37
C ALA A 20 9.04 -2.50 -25.62
N GLY A 21 8.58 -2.75 -24.40
CA GLY A 21 7.99 -1.73 -23.53
C GLY A 21 8.96 -0.60 -23.20
N VAL A 22 10.21 -0.93 -22.87
CA VAL A 22 11.27 0.07 -22.62
C VAL A 22 11.55 0.93 -23.85
N MET A 23 11.57 0.31 -25.06
CA MET A 23 11.76 1.05 -26.31
C MET A 23 10.62 2.03 -26.55
N ARG A 24 9.36 1.58 -26.41
CA ARG A 24 8.18 2.47 -26.54
C ARG A 24 8.22 3.61 -25.53
N PHE A 25 8.60 3.36 -24.29
CA PHE A 25 8.76 4.42 -23.30
C PHE A 25 9.74 5.51 -23.77
N ARG A 26 10.90 5.09 -24.30
CA ARG A 26 11.94 6.02 -24.78
C ARG A 26 11.53 6.80 -26.02
N GLU A 27 10.81 6.17 -26.94
CA GLU A 27 10.48 6.73 -28.26
C GLU A 27 9.19 7.54 -28.23
N ASP A 28 8.19 7.09 -27.48
CA ASP A 28 6.84 7.66 -27.51
C ASP A 28 6.55 8.49 -26.24
N VAL A 29 6.84 7.96 -25.04
CA VAL A 29 6.40 8.56 -23.78
C VAL A 29 7.38 9.62 -23.25
N TYR A 30 8.68 9.28 -23.23
CA TYR A 30 9.69 10.18 -22.68
C TYR A 30 9.76 11.53 -23.42
N PRO A 31 9.67 11.62 -24.77
CA PRO A 31 9.70 12.90 -25.47
C PRO A 31 8.59 13.86 -25.05
N GLU A 32 7.39 13.34 -24.79
CA GLU A 32 6.24 14.14 -24.34
C GLU A 32 6.41 14.68 -22.93
N GLN A 33 7.16 13.95 -22.07
CA GLN A 33 7.40 14.32 -20.67
C GLN A 33 8.84 14.79 -20.41
N ARG A 34 9.61 15.09 -21.45
CA ARG A 34 11.05 15.42 -21.36
C ARG A 34 11.37 16.50 -20.32
N GLU A 35 10.61 17.57 -20.28
CA GLU A 35 10.88 18.70 -19.37
C GLU A 35 10.61 18.32 -17.91
N LEU A 36 9.62 17.45 -17.65
CA LEU A 36 9.40 16.88 -16.34
C LEU A 36 10.60 16.02 -15.91
N PHE A 37 11.02 15.06 -16.75
CA PHE A 37 12.14 14.17 -16.42
C PHE A 37 13.47 14.89 -16.25
N LYS A 38 13.72 15.99 -16.99
CA LYS A 38 14.90 16.83 -16.78
C LYS A 38 14.95 17.44 -15.37
N LYS A 39 13.80 17.87 -14.84
CA LYS A 39 13.72 18.37 -13.45
C LYS A 39 13.93 17.24 -12.46
N LEU A 40 13.23 16.11 -12.66
CA LEU A 40 13.31 14.95 -11.77
C LEU A 40 14.69 14.28 -11.74
N ALA A 41 15.53 14.50 -12.77
CA ALA A 41 16.90 13.99 -12.80
C ALA A 41 17.79 14.56 -11.68
N HIS A 42 17.42 15.68 -11.08
CA HIS A 42 18.24 16.40 -10.09
C HIS A 42 17.56 16.53 -8.72
N GLU A 43 16.22 16.40 -8.65
CA GLU A 43 15.50 16.53 -7.40
C GLU A 43 14.24 15.65 -7.36
N GLN A 44 13.82 15.28 -6.16
CA GLN A 44 12.50 14.69 -5.92
C GLN A 44 11.84 15.39 -4.74
N LYS A 45 10.56 15.69 -4.87
CA LYS A 45 9.74 16.29 -3.81
C LYS A 45 8.36 15.65 -3.81
N PRO A 46 8.26 14.38 -3.41
CA PRO A 46 6.97 13.67 -3.39
C PRO A 46 6.02 14.33 -2.39
N ARG A 47 4.75 14.38 -2.75
CA ARG A 47 3.68 14.95 -1.89
C ARG A 47 3.31 13.99 -0.77
N ALA A 48 3.40 12.69 -1.03
CA ALA A 48 3.02 11.64 -0.11
C ALA A 48 3.92 10.41 -0.24
N MET A 49 4.03 9.65 0.85
CA MET A 49 4.47 8.27 0.82
C MET A 49 3.25 7.37 0.64
N PHE A 50 3.37 6.38 -0.26
CA PHE A 50 2.31 5.41 -0.53
C PHE A 50 2.83 3.99 -0.25
N ILE A 51 2.25 3.32 0.75
CA ILE A 51 2.61 1.95 1.15
C ILE A 51 1.49 1.03 0.72
N THR A 52 1.79 0.08 -0.18
CA THR A 52 0.77 -0.83 -0.71
C THR A 52 1.31 -2.22 -1.00
N CYS A 53 0.42 -3.11 -1.46
CA CYS A 53 0.79 -4.48 -1.80
C CYS A 53 1.70 -4.53 -3.04
N ALA A 54 2.55 -5.58 -3.08
CA ALA A 54 3.34 -5.93 -4.26
C ALA A 54 2.51 -6.57 -5.39
N ASP A 55 1.22 -6.78 -5.19
CA ASP A 55 0.28 -7.34 -6.17
C ASP A 55 0.37 -6.58 -7.51
N SER A 56 0.59 -7.30 -8.59
CA SER A 56 0.83 -6.71 -9.93
C SER A 56 -0.32 -5.85 -10.46
N ARG A 57 -1.53 -6.04 -9.93
CA ARG A 57 -2.74 -5.30 -10.31
C ARG A 57 -2.83 -3.91 -9.67
N ILE A 58 -1.92 -3.59 -8.72
CA ILE A 58 -1.94 -2.33 -7.98
C ILE A 58 -0.87 -1.41 -8.53
N LEU A 59 -1.27 -0.29 -9.09
CA LEU A 59 -0.39 0.76 -9.60
C LEU A 59 -0.78 2.09 -8.92
N PRO A 60 -0.08 2.50 -7.86
CA PRO A 60 -0.42 3.72 -7.10
C PRO A 60 -0.57 4.96 -7.97
N GLU A 61 0.35 5.18 -8.90
CA GLU A 61 0.35 6.34 -9.79
C GLU A 61 -0.86 6.33 -10.73
N LEU A 62 -1.27 5.14 -11.21
CA LEU A 62 -2.45 5.01 -12.07
C LEU A 62 -3.74 5.33 -11.31
N ILE A 63 -3.93 4.75 -10.12
CA ILE A 63 -5.17 4.92 -9.35
C ILE A 63 -5.30 6.30 -8.73
N THR A 64 -4.20 7.02 -8.52
CA THR A 64 -4.20 8.41 -8.01
C THR A 64 -4.03 9.45 -9.11
N GLN A 65 -3.84 9.02 -10.38
CA GLN A 65 -3.51 9.89 -11.52
C GLN A 65 -2.33 10.84 -11.22
N SER A 66 -1.34 10.31 -10.51
CA SER A 66 -0.13 11.04 -10.12
C SER A 66 0.93 10.96 -11.21
N SER A 67 1.68 12.05 -11.35
CA SER A 67 2.83 12.13 -12.26
C SER A 67 4.09 11.49 -11.64
N PRO A 68 5.08 11.10 -12.46
CA PRO A 68 6.39 10.72 -11.94
C PRO A 68 6.94 11.77 -10.96
N GLY A 69 7.41 11.32 -9.79
CA GLY A 69 7.93 12.19 -8.74
C GLY A 69 6.92 12.68 -7.70
N ASP A 70 5.60 12.49 -7.92
CA ASP A 70 4.56 12.92 -6.97
C ASP A 70 4.44 12.01 -5.75
N LEU A 71 4.73 10.71 -5.90
CA LEU A 71 4.62 9.73 -4.83
C LEU A 71 5.97 9.08 -4.52
N PHE A 72 6.25 8.85 -3.24
CA PHE A 72 7.31 7.97 -2.78
C PHE A 72 6.70 6.61 -2.43
N VAL A 73 6.86 5.63 -3.31
CA VAL A 73 6.13 4.36 -3.23
C VAL A 73 6.97 3.27 -2.58
N THR A 74 6.38 2.56 -1.63
CA THR A 74 6.90 1.32 -1.06
C THR A 74 5.88 0.21 -1.25
N ARG A 75 6.31 -0.90 -1.83
CA ARG A 75 5.45 -2.06 -2.09
C ARG A 75 6.02 -3.31 -1.42
N ASN A 76 5.16 -4.07 -0.75
CA ASN A 76 5.53 -5.35 -0.13
C ASN A 76 4.33 -6.30 -0.06
N VAL A 77 4.55 -7.56 0.23
CA VAL A 77 3.48 -8.56 0.34
C VAL A 77 2.53 -8.18 1.48
N GLY A 78 1.28 -7.79 1.14
CA GLY A 78 0.24 -7.46 2.11
C GLY A 78 0.30 -6.04 2.70
N ASN A 79 0.95 -5.08 2.06
CA ASN A 79 1.08 -3.68 2.53
C ASN A 79 1.50 -3.55 4.01
N ILE A 80 2.37 -4.43 4.46
CA ILE A 80 2.81 -4.55 5.85
C ILE A 80 3.76 -3.43 6.24
N VAL A 81 3.58 -2.91 7.43
CA VAL A 81 4.50 -2.03 8.14
C VAL A 81 4.92 -2.74 9.44
N PRO A 82 6.15 -3.26 9.54
CA PRO A 82 6.62 -3.82 10.80
C PRO A 82 6.68 -2.73 11.90
N PRO A 83 6.32 -3.01 13.16
CA PRO A 83 6.56 -2.09 14.25
C PRO A 83 8.05 -1.75 14.38
N TYR A 84 8.33 -0.51 14.79
CA TYR A 84 9.72 -0.06 14.94
C TYR A 84 10.51 -0.95 15.92
N GLY A 85 11.75 -1.27 15.54
CA GLY A 85 12.64 -2.09 16.35
C GLY A 85 12.46 -3.61 16.21
N VAL A 86 11.35 -4.07 15.62
CA VAL A 86 11.13 -5.50 15.37
C VAL A 86 11.93 -5.98 14.14
N MET A 87 12.01 -5.15 13.12
CA MET A 87 12.82 -5.36 11.91
C MET A 87 13.35 -4.02 11.40
N ASN A 88 14.67 -3.87 11.39
CA ASN A 88 15.31 -2.79 10.65
C ASN A 88 15.48 -3.24 9.19
N GLY A 89 14.48 -3.01 8.36
CA GLY A 89 14.44 -3.45 6.97
C GLY A 89 14.00 -2.35 6.02
N GLY A 90 13.83 -2.70 4.75
CA GLY A 90 13.53 -1.74 3.69
C GLY A 90 12.31 -0.86 3.95
N VAL A 91 11.26 -1.39 4.61
CA VAL A 91 10.04 -0.61 4.91
C VAL A 91 10.34 0.48 5.95
N SER A 92 10.98 0.14 7.08
CA SER A 92 11.32 1.11 8.12
C SER A 92 12.29 2.18 7.61
N THR A 93 13.27 1.79 6.79
CA THR A 93 14.20 2.71 6.14
C THR A 93 13.48 3.67 5.19
N ALA A 94 12.57 3.15 4.36
CA ALA A 94 11.79 3.98 3.44
C ALA A 94 10.90 4.99 4.18
N ILE A 95 10.27 4.58 5.30
CA ILE A 95 9.45 5.46 6.14
C ILE A 95 10.31 6.60 6.71
N GLU A 96 11.44 6.27 7.31
CA GLU A 96 12.33 7.28 7.89
C GLU A 96 12.85 8.26 6.83
N PHE A 97 13.27 7.74 5.67
CA PHE A 97 13.74 8.56 4.55
C PHE A 97 12.64 9.49 4.02
N ALA A 98 11.43 8.97 3.81
CA ALA A 98 10.30 9.77 3.34
C ALA A 98 9.97 10.91 4.31
N VAL A 99 9.95 10.62 5.61
CA VAL A 99 9.57 11.60 6.64
C VAL A 99 10.70 12.59 6.92
N MET A 100 11.94 12.12 7.07
CA MET A 100 13.05 12.96 7.53
C MET A 100 13.82 13.62 6.41
N ALA A 101 14.07 12.92 5.30
CA ALA A 101 14.86 13.43 4.18
C ALA A 101 13.98 14.11 3.12
N LEU A 102 12.85 13.52 2.74
CA LEU A 102 11.96 14.05 1.70
C LEU A 102 10.88 14.98 2.27
N GLY A 103 10.60 14.91 3.57
CA GLY A 103 9.67 15.79 4.24
C GLY A 103 8.21 15.62 3.78
N VAL A 104 7.78 14.41 3.46
CA VAL A 104 6.39 14.15 3.07
C VAL A 104 5.41 14.55 4.18
N HIS A 105 4.25 15.07 3.79
CA HIS A 105 3.19 15.46 4.74
C HIS A 105 2.12 14.39 4.92
N HIS A 106 2.08 13.41 4.04
CA HIS A 106 1.08 12.35 4.08
C HIS A 106 1.75 10.98 3.92
N ILE A 107 1.29 9.99 4.71
CA ILE A 107 1.57 8.57 4.49
C ILE A 107 0.24 7.87 4.29
N ILE A 108 0.08 7.16 3.18
CA ILE A 108 -1.09 6.37 2.85
C ILE A 108 -0.72 4.90 2.95
N VAL A 109 -1.44 4.13 3.77
CA VAL A 109 -1.40 2.67 3.74
C VAL A 109 -2.61 2.19 2.97
N CYS A 110 -2.38 1.51 1.85
CA CYS A 110 -3.44 1.08 0.96
C CYS A 110 -3.47 -0.45 0.81
N GLY A 111 -4.53 -1.05 1.36
CA GLY A 111 -4.92 -2.43 1.09
C GLY A 111 -5.70 -2.54 -0.21
N HIS A 112 -6.04 -3.77 -0.61
CA HIS A 112 -6.84 -3.98 -1.81
C HIS A 112 -7.71 -5.24 -1.73
N SER A 113 -8.78 -5.27 -2.52
CA SER A 113 -9.64 -6.45 -2.64
C SER A 113 -8.87 -7.64 -3.22
N ASP A 114 -9.30 -8.84 -2.88
CA ASP A 114 -8.74 -10.10 -3.37
C ASP A 114 -7.25 -10.29 -3.09
N CYS A 115 -6.73 -9.72 -1.99
CA CYS A 115 -5.31 -9.76 -1.63
C CYS A 115 -4.84 -11.19 -1.30
N GLY A 116 -3.87 -11.70 -2.07
CA GLY A 116 -3.30 -13.04 -1.83
C GLY A 116 -2.64 -13.18 -0.46
N ALA A 117 -2.03 -12.12 0.07
CA ALA A 117 -1.45 -12.11 1.41
C ALA A 117 -2.51 -12.25 2.49
N MET A 118 -3.64 -11.53 2.37
CA MET A 118 -4.74 -11.64 3.33
C MET A 118 -5.46 -12.99 3.24
N LYS A 119 -5.58 -13.57 2.05
CA LYS A 119 -6.04 -14.97 1.89
C LYS A 119 -5.13 -15.95 2.64
N ALA A 120 -3.81 -15.75 2.55
CA ALA A 120 -2.84 -16.60 3.25
C ALA A 120 -2.89 -16.40 4.77
N VAL A 121 -3.19 -15.20 5.27
CA VAL A 121 -3.42 -14.94 6.70
C VAL A 121 -4.66 -15.71 7.21
N LEU A 122 -5.73 -15.77 6.41
CA LEU A 122 -6.93 -16.57 6.74
C LEU A 122 -6.70 -18.08 6.65
N ASN A 123 -5.79 -18.50 5.77
CA ASN A 123 -5.46 -19.92 5.59
C ASN A 123 -3.94 -20.15 5.73
N PRO A 124 -3.40 -20.20 6.98
CA PRO A 124 -1.97 -20.36 7.22
C PRO A 124 -1.36 -21.65 6.66
N ALA A 125 -2.17 -22.67 6.39
CA ALA A 125 -1.71 -23.92 5.76
C ALA A 125 -1.18 -23.65 4.32
N SER A 126 -1.72 -22.65 3.62
CA SER A 126 -1.22 -22.26 2.29
C SER A 126 0.22 -21.73 2.30
N LEU A 127 0.77 -21.44 3.47
CA LEU A 127 2.15 -20.94 3.66
C LEU A 127 3.16 -22.06 3.95
N GLU A 128 2.74 -23.34 3.89
CA GLU A 128 3.69 -24.45 3.96
C GLU A 128 4.69 -24.37 2.79
N GLY A 129 5.97 -24.46 3.09
CA GLY A 129 7.05 -24.25 2.10
C GLY A 129 7.45 -22.79 1.85
N MET A 130 6.77 -21.81 2.47
CA MET A 130 7.09 -20.38 2.34
C MET A 130 7.41 -19.74 3.71
N PRO A 131 8.48 -20.17 4.42
CA PRO A 131 8.75 -19.73 5.79
C PRO A 131 9.03 -18.22 5.91
N THR A 132 9.60 -17.61 4.88
CA THR A 132 9.86 -16.16 4.85
C THR A 132 8.53 -15.37 4.76
N VAL A 133 7.62 -15.79 3.89
CA VAL A 133 6.29 -15.15 3.77
C VAL A 133 5.50 -15.35 5.07
N LYS A 134 5.53 -16.56 5.63
CA LYS A 134 4.88 -16.85 6.92
C LYS A 134 5.41 -15.97 8.04
N GLY A 135 6.75 -15.82 8.14
CA GLY A 135 7.39 -14.94 9.12
C GLY A 135 7.06 -13.46 8.92
N TRP A 136 6.88 -13.04 7.67
CA TRP A 136 6.51 -11.67 7.31
C TRP A 136 5.05 -11.36 7.68
N LEU A 137 4.12 -12.21 7.33
CA LEU A 137 2.69 -12.00 7.54
C LEU A 137 2.26 -12.07 9.02
N ARG A 138 3.15 -12.45 9.95
CA ARG A 138 2.88 -12.35 11.40
C ARG A 138 2.54 -10.91 11.83
N HIS A 139 2.95 -9.91 11.08
CA HIS A 139 2.62 -8.50 11.33
C HIS A 139 1.15 -8.14 11.00
N ALA A 140 0.39 -9.07 10.41
CA ALA A 140 -1.05 -8.98 10.24
C ALA A 140 -1.85 -9.79 11.30
N GLU A 141 -1.16 -10.41 12.28
CA GLU A 141 -1.77 -11.28 13.27
C GLU A 141 -2.82 -10.56 14.13
N VAL A 142 -2.57 -9.29 14.47
CA VAL A 142 -3.54 -8.48 15.22
C VAL A 142 -4.84 -8.34 14.45
N ALA A 143 -4.76 -8.03 13.15
CA ALA A 143 -5.93 -7.92 12.28
C ALA A 143 -6.70 -9.26 12.21
N ARG A 144 -5.98 -10.39 12.04
CA ARG A 144 -6.58 -11.72 12.04
C ARG A 144 -7.32 -12.00 13.34
N THR A 145 -6.68 -11.77 14.48
CA THR A 145 -7.27 -12.03 15.80
C THR A 145 -8.53 -11.20 16.03
N VAL A 146 -8.52 -9.92 15.62
CA VAL A 146 -9.70 -9.04 15.72
C VAL A 146 -10.86 -9.59 14.89
N VAL A 147 -10.59 -10.01 13.66
CA VAL A 147 -11.62 -10.60 12.77
C VAL A 147 -12.18 -11.92 13.36
N GLU A 148 -11.32 -12.81 13.84
CA GLU A 148 -11.74 -14.09 14.44
C GLU A 148 -12.61 -13.91 15.68
N GLN A 149 -12.36 -12.87 16.49
CA GLN A 149 -13.12 -12.61 17.71
C GLN A 149 -14.43 -11.85 17.48
N ASN A 150 -14.47 -10.96 16.48
CA ASN A 150 -15.61 -10.07 16.26
C ASN A 150 -16.54 -10.56 15.15
N CYS A 151 -16.04 -11.30 14.18
CA CYS A 151 -16.87 -11.93 13.16
C CYS A 151 -17.27 -13.31 13.65
N GLY A 152 -18.42 -13.41 14.31
CA GLY A 152 -19.06 -14.68 14.64
C GLY A 152 -19.45 -15.43 13.36
N CYS A 153 -18.51 -16.18 12.77
CA CYS A 153 -18.66 -17.17 11.70
C CYS A 153 -19.10 -16.67 10.31
N ALA A 154 -18.25 -16.93 9.32
CA ALA A 154 -18.59 -17.18 7.91
C ALA A 154 -19.51 -16.16 7.20
N ASP A 155 -19.32 -14.88 7.45
CA ASP A 155 -19.88 -13.86 6.56
C ASP A 155 -19.09 -13.84 5.24
N HIS A 156 -19.81 -13.73 4.13
CA HIS A 156 -19.25 -13.73 2.77
C HIS A 156 -18.17 -12.68 2.49
N ASN A 157 -17.87 -11.79 3.45
CA ASN A 157 -16.90 -10.69 3.31
C ASN A 157 -15.73 -10.74 4.31
N THR A 158 -15.42 -11.87 4.93
CA THR A 158 -14.31 -11.99 5.91
C THR A 158 -12.98 -11.47 5.37
N LEU A 159 -12.67 -11.71 4.09
CA LEU A 159 -11.47 -11.21 3.44
C LEU A 159 -11.44 -9.67 3.35
N GLY A 160 -12.59 -9.06 3.04
CA GLY A 160 -12.73 -7.59 2.99
C GLY A 160 -12.51 -6.97 4.37
N VAL A 161 -13.14 -7.53 5.39
CA VAL A 161 -12.98 -7.07 6.78
C VAL A 161 -11.53 -7.23 7.24
N LEU A 162 -10.89 -8.38 6.96
CA LEU A 162 -9.48 -8.58 7.29
C LEU A 162 -8.58 -7.57 6.56
N THR A 163 -8.88 -7.23 5.31
CA THR A 163 -8.11 -6.24 4.56
C THR A 163 -8.20 -4.86 5.22
N GLU A 164 -9.37 -4.45 5.67
CA GLU A 164 -9.59 -3.21 6.41
C GLU A 164 -8.87 -3.20 7.77
N GLU A 165 -9.04 -4.26 8.56
CA GLU A 165 -8.37 -4.41 9.84
C GLU A 165 -6.83 -4.44 9.70
N ASN A 166 -6.31 -5.08 8.63
CA ASN A 166 -4.89 -5.04 8.35
C ASN A 166 -4.41 -3.62 8.07
N VAL A 167 -5.14 -2.83 7.28
CA VAL A 167 -4.78 -1.42 7.04
C VAL A 167 -4.71 -0.66 8.37
N LEU A 168 -5.68 -0.82 9.26
CA LEU A 168 -5.71 -0.15 10.57
C LEU A 168 -4.55 -0.59 11.46
N ALA A 169 -4.25 -1.89 11.52
CA ALA A 169 -3.10 -2.41 12.25
C ALA A 169 -1.77 -1.81 11.74
N GLN A 170 -1.61 -1.66 10.43
CA GLN A 170 -0.41 -1.05 9.86
C GLN A 170 -0.33 0.46 10.15
N LEU A 171 -1.43 1.18 10.27
CA LEU A 171 -1.42 2.57 10.75
C LEU A 171 -0.92 2.66 12.20
N ASP A 172 -1.30 1.73 13.06
CA ASP A 172 -0.80 1.69 14.44
C ASP A 172 0.69 1.32 14.49
N HIS A 173 1.14 0.40 13.66
CA HIS A 173 2.57 0.11 13.50
C HIS A 173 3.37 1.33 13.03
N LEU A 174 2.85 2.13 12.07
CA LEU A 174 3.48 3.39 11.65
C LEU A 174 3.75 4.34 12.82
N ARG A 175 2.82 4.43 13.78
CA ARG A 175 2.95 5.30 14.96
C ARG A 175 4.14 4.92 15.87
N THR A 176 4.58 3.67 15.81
CA THR A 176 5.74 3.22 16.60
C THR A 176 7.07 3.76 16.05
N HIS A 177 7.12 4.21 14.79
CA HIS A 177 8.30 4.78 14.17
C HIS A 177 8.59 6.18 14.74
N PRO A 178 9.77 6.45 15.33
CA PRO A 178 10.06 7.72 16.00
C PRO A 178 9.90 8.95 15.11
N SER A 179 10.31 8.85 13.83
CA SER A 179 10.16 9.92 12.83
C SER A 179 8.70 10.25 12.56
N VAL A 180 7.85 9.23 12.46
CA VAL A 180 6.40 9.37 12.26
C VAL A 180 5.77 9.96 13.51
N ALA A 181 6.03 9.39 14.70
CA ALA A 181 5.47 9.83 15.97
C ALA A 181 5.76 11.32 16.23
N ALA A 182 7.00 11.77 16.02
CA ALA A 182 7.40 13.15 16.21
C ALA A 182 6.64 14.12 15.27
N ARG A 183 6.50 13.76 13.99
CA ARG A 183 5.80 14.59 13.01
C ARG A 183 4.27 14.59 13.18
N LEU A 184 3.69 13.48 13.63
CA LEU A 184 2.28 13.41 14.02
C LEU A 184 2.00 14.33 15.23
N ALA A 185 2.85 14.27 16.25
CA ALA A 185 2.71 15.10 17.45
C ALA A 185 2.82 16.61 17.17
N SER A 186 3.62 16.99 16.16
CA SER A 186 3.76 18.39 15.74
C SER A 186 2.73 18.84 14.69
N GLY A 187 1.81 17.96 14.27
CA GLY A 187 0.81 18.27 13.24
C GLY A 187 1.38 18.44 11.82
N GLN A 188 2.61 17.99 11.59
CA GLN A 188 3.30 18.11 10.30
C GLN A 188 3.16 16.88 9.39
N LEU A 189 2.56 15.82 9.89
CA LEU A 189 2.32 14.57 9.16
C LEU A 189 0.91 14.09 9.43
N PHE A 190 0.29 13.53 8.40
CA PHE A 190 -1.01 12.87 8.45
C PHE A 190 -0.89 11.45 7.89
N ILE A 191 -1.51 10.47 8.55
CA ILE A 191 -1.55 9.09 8.08
C ILE A 191 -2.96 8.70 7.70
N HIS A 192 -3.09 7.95 6.60
CA HIS A 192 -4.37 7.58 6.00
C HIS A 192 -4.43 6.09 5.72
N GLY A 193 -5.56 5.46 5.99
CA GLY A 193 -5.85 4.08 5.65
C GLY A 193 -6.81 4.04 4.46
N TRP A 194 -6.40 3.41 3.37
CA TRP A 194 -7.21 3.24 2.15
C TRP A 194 -7.40 1.77 1.82
N VAL A 195 -8.50 1.45 1.15
CA VAL A 195 -8.75 0.14 0.56
C VAL A 195 -9.25 0.33 -0.87
N TYR A 196 -8.52 -0.23 -1.82
CA TYR A 196 -8.83 -0.20 -3.24
C TYR A 196 -9.55 -1.48 -3.67
N ASN A 197 -10.70 -1.34 -4.31
CA ASN A 197 -11.41 -2.44 -4.94
C ASN A 197 -11.00 -2.55 -6.41
N ILE A 198 -10.28 -3.62 -6.76
CA ILE A 198 -9.76 -3.84 -8.11
C ILE A 198 -10.91 -3.97 -9.13
N GLY A 199 -12.01 -4.62 -8.76
CA GLY A 199 -13.11 -4.93 -9.66
C GLY A 199 -14.03 -3.73 -9.97
N THR A 200 -14.18 -2.81 -9.01
CA THR A 200 -15.07 -1.63 -9.16
C THR A 200 -14.32 -0.32 -9.34
N SER A 201 -12.99 -0.32 -9.19
CA SER A 201 -12.13 0.87 -9.14
C SER A 201 -12.39 1.82 -7.95
N GLU A 202 -13.26 1.45 -7.03
CA GLU A 202 -13.58 2.24 -5.85
C GLU A 202 -12.43 2.25 -4.85
N ILE A 203 -12.17 3.42 -4.26
CA ILE A 203 -11.25 3.57 -3.13
C ILE A 203 -12.05 4.04 -1.94
N ARG A 204 -11.94 3.31 -0.83
CA ARG A 204 -12.52 3.72 0.45
C ARG A 204 -11.40 4.16 1.39
N ALA A 205 -11.61 5.29 2.07
CA ALA A 205 -10.71 5.82 3.07
C ALA A 205 -11.31 5.69 4.47
N TYR A 206 -10.47 5.36 5.44
CA TYR A 206 -10.90 5.29 6.83
C TYR A 206 -11.21 6.68 7.39
N ASP A 207 -12.43 6.87 7.83
CA ASP A 207 -12.90 8.06 8.53
C ASP A 207 -12.91 7.81 10.04
N ALA A 208 -11.95 8.41 10.73
CA ALA A 208 -11.80 8.25 12.17
C ALA A 208 -12.96 8.87 12.99
N ALA A 209 -13.76 9.74 12.40
CA ALA A 209 -14.89 10.37 13.10
C ALA A 209 -16.06 9.40 13.26
N CYS A 210 -16.30 8.53 12.28
CA CYS A 210 -17.34 7.49 12.35
C CYS A 210 -16.76 6.08 12.59
N GLY A 211 -15.44 5.88 12.44
CA GLY A 211 -14.82 4.57 12.62
C GLY A 211 -15.00 3.61 11.45
N GLU A 212 -15.30 4.10 10.25
CA GLU A 212 -15.66 3.31 9.09
C GLU A 212 -14.84 3.70 7.84
N PHE A 213 -14.74 2.77 6.89
CA PHE A 213 -14.21 3.04 5.56
C PHE A 213 -15.31 3.59 4.64
N ARG A 214 -15.15 4.83 4.16
CA ARG A 214 -16.10 5.55 3.30
C ARG A 214 -15.52 5.76 1.91
N LEU A 215 -16.38 5.75 0.90
CA LEU A 215 -15.97 5.98 -0.48
C LEU A 215 -15.33 7.37 -0.64
N ILE A 216 -14.17 7.43 -1.30
CA ILE A 216 -13.55 8.70 -1.68
C ILE A 216 -14.42 9.34 -2.76
N GLY A 217 -14.85 10.57 -2.53
CA GLY A 217 -15.78 11.30 -3.40
C GLY A 217 -17.13 11.62 -2.73
N ASP A 218 -17.53 10.90 -1.68
CA ASP A 218 -18.77 11.15 -0.93
C ASP A 218 -18.64 12.29 0.09
N GLY A 219 -17.65 13.14 -0.05
CA GLY A 219 -17.39 14.29 0.80
C GLY A 219 -15.89 14.54 1.00
N PRO A 220 -15.54 15.58 1.76
CA PRO A 220 -14.13 15.88 2.04
C PRO A 220 -13.50 14.76 2.89
N LEU A 221 -12.29 14.35 2.53
CA LEU A 221 -11.52 13.44 3.37
C LEU A 221 -11.12 14.15 4.68
N PRO A 222 -11.30 13.51 5.84
CA PRO A 222 -10.85 14.09 7.09
C PRO A 222 -9.33 14.20 7.10
N MET A 223 -8.81 15.38 7.38
CA MET A 223 -7.36 15.62 7.60
C MET A 223 -6.91 15.13 8.98
N ALA A 224 -7.85 14.69 9.82
CA ALA A 224 -7.51 14.17 11.13
C ALA A 224 -6.86 12.78 11.00
N THR A 225 -5.65 12.67 11.54
CA THR A 225 -4.98 11.38 11.71
C THR A 225 -5.83 10.47 12.60
N PRO A 226 -6.22 9.27 12.15
CA PRO A 226 -6.98 8.33 12.97
C PRO A 226 -6.28 8.11 14.31
N LYS A 227 -7.03 8.05 15.43
CA LYS A 227 -6.47 7.59 16.71
C LYS A 227 -6.16 6.09 16.61
N SER A 228 -5.25 5.61 17.47
CA SER A 228 -5.04 4.17 17.59
C SER A 228 -6.36 3.47 17.93
N ARG A 229 -6.62 2.35 17.29
CA ARG A 229 -7.82 1.54 17.55
C ARG A 229 -7.58 0.48 18.63
N TYR A 230 -6.32 0.16 18.87
CA TYR A 230 -5.93 -0.93 19.78
C TYR A 230 -5.33 -0.45 21.12
N VAL A 231 -5.38 0.87 21.38
CA VAL A 231 -4.88 1.46 22.64
C VAL A 231 -5.96 2.30 23.29
#